data_85172c5286a21bffc378b24184460af8
#
_entry.id   85172c5286a21bffc378b24184460af8
#
_cell.length_a   1.000
_cell.length_b   1.000
_cell.length_c   1.000
_cell.angle_alpha   90.00
_cell.angle_beta   90.00
_cell.angle_gamma   90.00
#
_symmetry.space_group_name_H-M   'P 1'
#
loop_
_entity.id
_entity.type
_entity.pdbx_description
1 polymer ?
#
loop_
_entity_poly.entity_id
_entity_poly.type
_entity_poly.pdbx_seq_one_letter_code
_entity_poly.pdbx_strand_id
1 'polypeptide(L)'
;MKKIIYLLLFSICAFATDEGYANNEGINIFYVDYGPEEHEPILLVQGLGGQLTFWPNELIELLQASGFRPIVYDNRDVGLSDGFQEYGRPNFVWNYIKFYTGLPLKSAYSLSDMANDGIAVLDHLELDESHLLAMSMGGMITQRMVADNSSRFKSYVLIASMARTPDLQTGPKGELKKLIEDRSFREQTIDERLERSLKMYKILGTPGNEINEEEFKRNALLNIQRSSNESGFTRQLIAILADRDRYEEVKSITTPTLVIHGRLDPLIPFEEGKKTADMIANSKFLPVDIMSHLIDKPVLEIIEEPLVTFLVENN
;
A
#
# COMPACT_ATOMS: atom_id res chain seq x y z
N MET A 1 57.09 -16.32 -11.91
CA MET A 1 55.64 -16.60 -11.94
C MET A 1 54.91 -15.49 -11.21
N LYS A 2 54.37 -14.49 -11.95
CA LYS A 2 53.59 -13.39 -11.38
C LYS A 2 52.14 -13.83 -11.24
N LYS A 3 51.63 -13.92 -10.00
CA LYS A 3 50.22 -14.12 -9.75
C LYS A 3 49.46 -12.81 -10.01
N ILE A 4 48.65 -12.79 -11.06
CA ILE A 4 47.68 -11.71 -11.34
C ILE A 4 46.51 -11.97 -10.42
N ILE A 5 46.35 -11.09 -9.41
CA ILE A 5 45.14 -11.05 -8.57
C ILE A 5 44.11 -10.23 -9.34
N TYR A 6 43.10 -10.91 -9.86
CA TYR A 6 41.89 -10.24 -10.36
C TYR A 6 41.10 -9.71 -9.14
N LEU A 7 41.22 -8.41 -8.90
CA LEU A 7 40.27 -7.69 -8.05
C LEU A 7 38.99 -7.61 -8.83
N LEU A 8 38.03 -8.46 -8.48
CA LEU A 8 36.60 -8.27 -8.84
C LEU A 8 36.11 -7.05 -8.05
N LEU A 9 36.15 -5.89 -8.69
CA LEU A 9 35.39 -4.71 -8.27
C LEU A 9 33.91 -5.06 -8.46
N PHE A 10 33.27 -5.55 -7.43
CA PHE A 10 31.83 -5.45 -7.30
C PHE A 10 31.52 -3.95 -7.12
N SER A 11 31.20 -3.30 -8.22
CA SER A 11 30.55 -2.01 -8.19
C SER A 11 29.18 -2.25 -7.59
N ILE A 12 29.03 -2.01 -6.29
CA ILE A 12 27.72 -1.77 -5.69
C ILE A 12 27.29 -0.44 -6.31
N CYS A 13 26.56 -0.49 -7.42
CA CYS A 13 25.74 0.64 -7.85
C CYS A 13 24.71 0.86 -6.75
N ALA A 14 25.02 1.75 -5.80
CA ALA A 14 23.99 2.40 -5.02
C ALA A 14 23.19 3.20 -6.06
N PHE A 15 22.02 2.67 -6.46
CA PHE A 15 21.09 3.41 -7.32
C PHE A 15 20.78 4.73 -6.61
N ALA A 16 21.01 5.84 -7.31
CA ALA A 16 20.69 7.15 -6.77
C ALA A 16 19.19 7.17 -6.44
N THR A 17 18.87 7.47 -5.20
CA THR A 17 17.50 7.75 -4.79
C THR A 17 17.29 9.26 -4.94
N ASP A 18 16.25 9.66 -5.62
CA ASP A 18 15.74 11.03 -5.60
C ASP A 18 14.51 11.08 -4.70
N GLU A 19 14.37 12.16 -3.94
CA GLU A 19 13.22 12.35 -3.07
C GLU A 19 12.72 13.79 -3.17
N GLY A 20 11.42 13.97 -3.08
CA GLY A 20 10.84 15.30 -3.22
C GLY A 20 9.36 15.35 -2.89
N TYR A 21 8.75 16.43 -3.33
CA TYR A 21 7.33 16.67 -3.15
C TYR A 21 6.66 16.95 -4.50
N ALA A 22 5.68 16.14 -4.85
CA ALA A 22 4.74 16.44 -5.91
C ALA A 22 3.58 17.28 -5.35
N ASN A 23 3.09 18.26 -6.11
CA ASN A 23 1.98 19.11 -5.66
C ASN A 23 0.69 18.73 -6.39
N ASN A 24 -0.34 18.35 -5.62
CA ASN A 24 -1.69 18.12 -6.11
C ASN A 24 -2.61 19.20 -5.54
N GLU A 25 -2.91 20.23 -6.33
CA GLU A 25 -3.83 21.33 -5.97
C GLU A 25 -3.55 21.97 -4.58
N GLY A 26 -2.27 22.14 -4.26
CA GLY A 26 -1.81 22.74 -3.00
C GLY A 26 -1.50 21.73 -1.90
N ILE A 27 -1.68 20.44 -2.13
CA ILE A 27 -1.29 19.35 -1.23
C ILE A 27 0.07 18.79 -1.68
N ASN A 28 1.05 18.78 -0.78
CA ASN A 28 2.37 18.24 -1.06
C ASN A 28 2.43 16.76 -0.70
N ILE A 29 2.76 15.94 -1.67
CA ILE A 29 2.88 14.50 -1.57
C ILE A 29 4.35 14.13 -1.62
N PHE A 30 4.89 13.61 -0.53
CA PHE A 30 6.28 13.18 -0.45
C PHE A 30 6.49 11.86 -1.17
N TYR A 31 7.49 11.79 -2.03
CA TYR A 31 7.86 10.57 -2.76
C TYR A 31 9.37 10.27 -2.64
N VAL A 32 9.71 9.02 -2.91
CA VAL A 32 11.08 8.54 -3.14
C VAL A 32 11.09 7.76 -4.45
N ASP A 33 12.02 8.13 -5.30
CA ASP A 33 12.30 7.49 -6.58
C ASP A 33 13.59 6.68 -6.47
N TYR A 34 13.48 5.39 -6.63
CA TYR A 34 14.62 4.47 -6.52
C TYR A 34 15.33 4.24 -7.84
N GLY A 35 15.18 5.12 -8.84
CA GLY A 35 15.85 5.14 -10.16
C GLY A 35 16.65 3.89 -10.51
N PRO A 36 17.35 3.76 -11.58
CA PRO A 36 17.76 4.81 -12.55
C PRO A 36 16.63 5.17 -13.53
N GLU A 37 16.73 6.37 -14.13
CA GLU A 37 15.69 6.92 -15.02
C GLU A 37 15.44 6.09 -16.29
N GLU A 38 16.43 5.34 -16.74
CA GLU A 38 16.33 4.45 -17.91
C GLU A 38 15.55 3.15 -17.65
N HIS A 39 15.23 2.84 -16.39
CA HIS A 39 14.41 1.69 -16.03
C HIS A 39 12.91 2.02 -16.13
N GLU A 40 12.10 0.98 -16.36
CA GLU A 40 10.64 1.11 -16.45
C GLU A 40 10.01 1.54 -15.13
N PRO A 41 9.26 2.66 -15.09
CA PRO A 41 8.68 3.14 -13.85
C PRO A 41 7.59 2.22 -13.33
N ILE A 42 7.58 2.01 -12.03
CA ILE A 42 6.51 1.33 -11.30
C ILE A 42 6.13 2.14 -10.06
N LEU A 43 4.88 2.63 -10.03
CA LEU A 43 4.35 3.38 -8.89
C LEU A 43 3.79 2.40 -7.84
N LEU A 44 4.22 2.55 -6.60
CA LEU A 44 3.77 1.70 -5.48
C LEU A 44 2.87 2.49 -4.52
N VAL A 45 1.64 2.00 -4.30
CA VAL A 45 0.61 2.67 -3.49
C VAL A 45 0.29 1.86 -2.23
N GLN A 46 0.65 2.42 -1.07
CA GLN A 46 0.52 1.77 0.24
C GLN A 46 -0.92 1.77 0.79
N GLY A 47 -1.17 0.85 1.72
CA GLY A 47 -2.45 0.70 2.42
C GLY A 47 -2.70 1.73 3.52
N LEU A 48 -3.78 1.52 4.28
CA LEU A 48 -4.26 2.38 5.35
C LEU A 48 -3.20 2.63 6.43
N GLY A 49 -2.83 3.89 6.62
CA GLY A 49 -1.84 4.31 7.61
C GLY A 49 -0.40 3.91 7.27
N GLY A 50 -0.19 3.21 6.14
CA GLY A 50 1.12 2.81 5.67
C GLY A 50 1.90 3.98 5.12
N GLN A 51 3.14 4.16 5.61
CA GLN A 51 4.12 5.07 5.02
C GLN A 51 4.88 4.34 3.90
N LEU A 52 5.52 5.07 3.02
CA LEU A 52 6.35 4.50 1.94
C LEU A 52 7.43 3.53 2.46
N THR A 53 7.88 3.72 3.70
CA THR A 53 8.85 2.86 4.41
C THR A 53 8.28 1.49 4.82
N PHE A 54 7.00 1.22 4.59
CA PHE A 54 6.38 -0.09 4.88
C PHE A 54 6.52 -1.08 3.72
N TRP A 55 6.99 -0.62 2.55
CA TRP A 55 7.38 -1.54 1.51
C TRP A 55 8.63 -2.33 1.93
N PRO A 56 8.64 -3.68 1.83
CA PRO A 56 9.84 -4.45 2.10
C PRO A 56 11.01 -3.99 1.22
N ASN A 57 12.19 -3.80 1.81
CA ASN A 57 13.38 -3.45 1.03
C ASN A 57 13.68 -4.50 -0.03
N GLU A 58 13.45 -5.77 0.29
CA GLU A 58 13.65 -6.90 -0.62
C GLU A 58 12.73 -6.81 -1.85
N LEU A 59 11.52 -6.27 -1.71
CA LEU A 59 10.64 -6.01 -2.87
C LEU A 59 11.19 -4.88 -3.75
N ILE A 60 11.67 -3.79 -3.15
CA ILE A 60 12.29 -2.69 -3.89
C ILE A 60 13.52 -3.18 -4.65
N GLU A 61 14.41 -3.91 -3.97
CA GLU A 61 15.61 -4.51 -4.56
C GLU A 61 15.28 -5.50 -5.69
N LEU A 62 14.26 -6.34 -5.52
CA LEU A 62 13.76 -7.26 -6.54
C LEU A 62 13.31 -6.52 -7.81
N LEU A 63 12.51 -5.47 -7.64
CA LEU A 63 12.03 -4.65 -8.77
C LEU A 63 13.19 -3.97 -9.48
N GLN A 64 14.13 -3.35 -8.76
CA GLN A 64 15.32 -2.74 -9.34
C GLN A 64 16.19 -3.76 -10.11
N ALA A 65 16.45 -4.92 -9.51
CA ALA A 65 17.22 -5.99 -10.14
C ALA A 65 16.53 -6.56 -11.40
N SER A 66 15.21 -6.39 -11.49
CA SER A 66 14.40 -6.83 -12.63
C SER A 66 14.22 -5.75 -13.72
N GLY A 67 14.89 -4.60 -13.59
CA GLY A 67 14.88 -3.52 -14.59
C GLY A 67 13.74 -2.52 -14.40
N PHE A 68 13.11 -2.49 -13.23
CA PHE A 68 12.09 -1.49 -12.89
C PHE A 68 12.66 -0.36 -12.03
N ARG A 69 12.00 0.81 -12.11
CA ARG A 69 12.27 2.03 -11.34
C ARG A 69 11.14 2.20 -10.31
N PRO A 70 11.28 1.67 -9.08
CA PRO A 70 10.25 1.80 -8.07
C PRO A 70 10.11 3.26 -7.61
N ILE A 71 8.89 3.78 -7.67
CA ILE A 71 8.50 5.08 -7.16
C ILE A 71 7.50 4.84 -6.05
N VAL A 72 7.84 5.24 -4.83
CA VAL A 72 7.00 5.08 -3.66
C VAL A 72 6.63 6.44 -3.09
N TYR A 73 5.45 6.58 -2.51
CA TYR A 73 5.05 7.84 -1.90
C TYR A 73 4.26 7.63 -0.61
N ASP A 74 4.27 8.63 0.24
CA ASP A 74 3.37 8.70 1.38
C ASP A 74 2.01 9.20 0.91
N ASN A 75 0.97 8.40 1.13
CA ASN A 75 -0.40 8.91 0.94
C ASN A 75 -0.61 10.18 1.79
N ARG A 76 -1.53 11.07 1.35
CA ARG A 76 -1.93 12.20 2.19
C ARG A 76 -2.29 11.75 3.61
N ASP A 77 -1.98 12.56 4.60
CA ASP A 77 -2.21 12.29 6.03
C ASP A 77 -1.27 11.29 6.69
N VAL A 78 -0.24 10.79 6.01
CA VAL A 78 0.79 9.92 6.61
C VAL A 78 2.20 10.34 6.20
N GLY A 79 3.20 9.91 6.96
CA GLY A 79 4.61 10.15 6.66
C GLY A 79 4.95 11.63 6.60
N LEU A 80 5.62 12.01 5.50
CA LEU A 80 6.04 13.39 5.23
C LEU A 80 5.09 14.14 4.28
N SER A 81 4.06 13.49 3.76
CA SER A 81 3.01 14.17 2.98
C SER A 81 2.15 15.07 3.86
N ASP A 82 1.53 16.06 3.24
CA ASP A 82 0.68 17.01 3.95
C ASP A 82 -0.46 16.31 4.70
N GLY A 83 -0.69 16.80 5.90
CA GLY A 83 -1.74 16.34 6.79
C GLY A 83 -2.92 17.31 6.83
N PHE A 84 -4.06 16.82 7.23
CA PHE A 84 -5.34 17.51 7.28
C PHE A 84 -5.77 17.81 8.72
N GLN A 85 -4.84 18.34 9.53
CA GLN A 85 -5.04 18.63 10.97
C GLN A 85 -6.15 19.63 11.23
N GLU A 86 -6.43 20.55 10.30
CA GLU A 86 -7.53 21.53 10.35
C GLU A 86 -8.91 20.88 10.41
N TYR A 87 -9.04 19.64 9.91
CA TYR A 87 -10.28 18.84 10.05
C TYR A 87 -10.40 18.16 11.40
N GLY A 88 -9.39 18.31 12.26
CA GLY A 88 -9.34 17.73 13.59
C GLY A 88 -9.29 16.19 13.59
N ARG A 89 -9.50 15.63 14.78
CA ARG A 89 -9.59 14.16 14.96
C ARG A 89 -11.04 13.71 14.78
N PRO A 90 -11.35 12.86 13.79
CA PRO A 90 -12.71 12.35 13.61
C PRO A 90 -13.18 11.58 14.85
N ASN A 91 -14.44 11.81 15.25
CA ASN A 91 -15.05 10.99 16.30
C ASN A 91 -15.35 9.59 15.77
N PHE A 92 -14.44 8.65 16.05
CA PHE A 92 -14.55 7.28 15.55
C PHE A 92 -15.88 6.61 15.93
N VAL A 93 -16.32 6.75 17.19
CA VAL A 93 -17.57 6.11 17.68
C VAL A 93 -18.78 6.65 16.93
N TRP A 94 -18.85 7.96 16.72
CA TRP A 94 -19.97 8.59 16.00
C TRP A 94 -19.97 8.20 14.52
N ASN A 95 -18.81 8.19 13.87
CA ASN A 95 -18.71 7.75 12.47
C ASN A 95 -19.01 6.25 12.31
N TYR A 96 -18.63 5.42 13.28
CA TYR A 96 -18.98 4.01 13.32
C TYR A 96 -20.51 3.81 13.42
N ILE A 97 -21.19 4.55 14.30
CA ILE A 97 -22.66 4.53 14.40
C ILE A 97 -23.29 4.96 13.08
N LYS A 98 -22.82 6.05 12.48
CA LYS A 98 -23.32 6.51 11.18
C LYS A 98 -23.17 5.44 10.10
N PHE A 99 -21.99 4.81 10.02
CA PHE A 99 -21.73 3.75 9.04
C PHE A 99 -22.74 2.61 9.16
N TYR A 100 -22.98 2.09 10.38
CA TYR A 100 -23.91 0.99 10.60
C TYR A 100 -25.39 1.37 10.48
N THR A 101 -25.73 2.62 10.66
CA THR A 101 -27.12 3.12 10.49
C THR A 101 -27.38 3.63 9.08
N GLY A 102 -26.42 3.55 8.16
CA GLY A 102 -26.55 4.06 6.79
C GLY A 102 -26.59 5.59 6.69
N LEU A 103 -26.21 6.30 7.75
CA LEU A 103 -26.12 7.76 7.73
C LEU A 103 -24.85 8.20 6.98
N PRO A 104 -24.91 9.32 6.22
CA PRO A 104 -23.78 9.78 5.44
C PRO A 104 -22.57 10.12 6.33
N LEU A 105 -21.40 9.64 5.93
CA LEU A 105 -20.11 9.98 6.51
C LEU A 105 -19.56 11.23 5.82
N LYS A 106 -18.97 12.13 6.61
CA LYS A 106 -18.23 13.27 6.09
C LYS A 106 -16.74 12.99 6.24
N SER A 107 -16.08 12.78 5.11
CA SER A 107 -14.62 12.64 5.04
C SER A 107 -13.95 13.97 4.75
N ALA A 108 -12.68 14.13 5.16
CA ALA A 108 -11.85 15.27 4.82
C ALA A 108 -11.44 15.27 3.34
N TYR A 109 -11.32 14.09 2.77
CA TYR A 109 -11.00 13.81 1.37
C TYR A 109 -11.57 12.46 0.96
N SER A 110 -11.60 12.18 -0.34
CA SER A 110 -12.07 10.93 -0.93
C SER A 110 -10.92 10.03 -1.39
N LEU A 111 -11.22 8.77 -1.72
CA LEU A 111 -10.24 7.90 -2.39
C LEU A 111 -9.90 8.40 -3.80
N SER A 112 -10.79 9.15 -4.46
CA SER A 112 -10.49 9.81 -5.75
C SER A 112 -9.47 10.94 -5.61
N ASP A 113 -9.54 11.73 -4.52
CA ASP A 113 -8.52 12.74 -4.23
C ASP A 113 -7.14 12.07 -4.00
N MET A 114 -7.13 10.90 -3.33
CA MET A 114 -5.89 10.13 -3.13
C MET A 114 -5.39 9.49 -4.43
N ALA A 115 -6.27 9.12 -5.36
CA ALA A 115 -5.89 8.67 -6.70
C ALA A 115 -5.19 9.78 -7.49
N ASN A 116 -5.70 11.00 -7.42
CA ASN A 116 -5.08 12.17 -8.03
C ASN A 116 -3.71 12.49 -7.43
N ASP A 117 -3.46 12.16 -6.15
CA ASP A 117 -2.12 12.30 -5.56
C ASP A 117 -1.08 11.44 -6.27
N GLY A 118 -1.40 10.18 -6.53
CA GLY A 118 -0.50 9.28 -7.26
C GLY A 118 -0.28 9.72 -8.72
N ILE A 119 -1.31 10.25 -9.37
CA ILE A 119 -1.15 10.85 -10.72
C ILE A 119 -0.26 12.09 -10.66
N ALA A 120 -0.42 12.95 -9.65
CA ALA A 120 0.43 14.13 -9.48
C ALA A 120 1.91 13.77 -9.24
N VAL A 121 2.20 12.63 -8.59
CA VAL A 121 3.58 12.13 -8.47
C VAL A 121 4.14 11.73 -9.84
N LEU A 122 3.38 11.01 -10.68
CA LEU A 122 3.81 10.65 -12.03
C LEU A 122 4.00 11.90 -12.91
N ASP A 123 3.08 12.86 -12.85
CA ASP A 123 3.14 14.10 -13.61
C ASP A 123 4.34 14.97 -13.19
N HIS A 124 4.65 15.02 -11.88
CA HIS A 124 5.80 15.75 -11.35
C HIS A 124 7.14 15.17 -11.86
N LEU A 125 7.19 13.84 -12.02
CA LEU A 125 8.34 13.13 -12.55
C LEU A 125 8.37 13.06 -14.09
N GLU A 126 7.44 13.72 -14.77
CA GLU A 126 7.29 13.75 -16.24
C GLU A 126 7.14 12.33 -16.84
N LEU A 127 6.45 11.44 -16.14
CA LEU A 127 6.22 10.06 -16.56
C LEU A 127 4.85 9.90 -17.19
N ASP A 128 4.81 9.66 -18.49
CA ASP A 128 3.56 9.47 -19.25
C ASP A 128 2.88 8.14 -18.93
N GLU A 129 3.66 7.08 -18.76
CA GLU A 129 3.20 5.73 -18.46
C GLU A 129 4.02 5.09 -17.34
N SER A 130 3.41 4.16 -16.60
CA SER A 130 4.09 3.37 -15.57
C SER A 130 3.41 2.02 -15.37
N HIS A 131 4.09 1.08 -14.71
CA HIS A 131 3.41 -0.01 -14.02
C HIS A 131 2.83 0.48 -12.70
N LEU A 132 1.87 -0.25 -12.14
CA LEU A 132 1.23 0.10 -10.88
C LEU A 132 1.18 -1.11 -9.95
N LEU A 133 1.65 -0.96 -8.72
CA LEU A 133 1.56 -1.96 -7.66
C LEU A 133 0.89 -1.35 -6.45
N ALA A 134 -0.19 -1.95 -5.98
CA ALA A 134 -0.98 -1.37 -4.90
C ALA A 134 -1.44 -2.43 -3.89
N MET A 135 -1.45 -2.04 -2.62
CA MET A 135 -1.81 -2.94 -1.53
C MET A 135 -2.96 -2.38 -0.69
N SER A 136 -3.96 -3.24 -0.35
CA SER A 136 -5.01 -2.92 0.61
C SER A 136 -5.80 -1.66 0.23
N MET A 137 -5.86 -0.62 1.08
CA MET A 137 -6.44 0.69 0.74
C MET A 137 -5.80 1.27 -0.53
N GLY A 138 -4.49 1.09 -0.72
CA GLY A 138 -3.82 1.49 -1.96
C GLY A 138 -4.48 0.89 -3.19
N GLY A 139 -4.90 -0.38 -3.11
CA GLY A 139 -5.68 -1.02 -4.17
C GLY A 139 -7.07 -0.38 -4.36
N MET A 140 -7.72 0.06 -3.30
CA MET A 140 -9.00 0.78 -3.42
C MET A 140 -8.82 2.15 -4.10
N ILE A 141 -7.73 2.85 -3.82
CA ILE A 141 -7.33 4.11 -4.45
C ILE A 141 -7.06 3.87 -5.94
N THR A 142 -6.24 2.88 -6.25
CA THR A 142 -5.77 2.62 -7.61
C THR A 142 -6.82 2.00 -8.53
N GLN A 143 -7.87 1.35 -8.01
CA GLN A 143 -9.03 0.98 -8.79
C GLN A 143 -9.68 2.19 -9.46
N ARG A 144 -9.79 3.34 -8.76
CA ARG A 144 -10.26 4.60 -9.35
C ARG A 144 -9.21 5.20 -10.28
N MET A 145 -7.96 5.20 -9.84
CA MET A 145 -6.83 5.73 -10.63
C MET A 145 -6.75 5.07 -12.02
N VAL A 146 -6.81 3.73 -12.08
CA VAL A 146 -6.74 2.97 -13.34
C VAL A 146 -8.02 3.12 -14.17
N ALA A 147 -9.21 3.13 -13.53
CA ALA A 147 -10.46 3.29 -14.24
C ALA A 147 -10.55 4.65 -14.97
N ASP A 148 -10.06 5.72 -14.32
CA ASP A 148 -10.11 7.07 -14.85
C ASP A 148 -8.94 7.40 -15.80
N ASN A 149 -7.81 6.67 -15.68
CA ASN A 149 -6.55 6.97 -16.39
C ASN A 149 -5.89 5.70 -16.97
N SER A 150 -6.65 4.81 -17.60
CA SER A 150 -6.15 3.50 -18.05
C SER A 150 -4.94 3.57 -18.99
N SER A 151 -4.85 4.61 -19.82
CA SER A 151 -3.71 4.82 -20.75
C SER A 151 -2.40 5.18 -20.05
N ARG A 152 -2.42 5.52 -18.74
CA ARG A 152 -1.23 5.83 -17.94
C ARG A 152 -0.57 4.57 -17.36
N PHE A 153 -1.20 3.39 -17.49
CA PHE A 153 -0.74 2.18 -16.81
C PHE A 153 -0.56 1.00 -17.76
N LYS A 154 0.70 0.55 -17.96
CA LYS A 154 1.06 -0.63 -18.74
C LYS A 154 0.51 -1.92 -18.13
N SER A 155 0.62 -2.05 -16.81
CA SER A 155 0.05 -3.16 -16.04
C SER A 155 -0.30 -2.73 -14.61
N TYR A 156 -1.15 -3.52 -13.97
CA TYR A 156 -1.65 -3.27 -12.63
C TYR A 156 -1.51 -4.51 -11.73
N VAL A 157 -0.82 -4.38 -10.61
CA VAL A 157 -0.70 -5.43 -9.58
C VAL A 157 -1.50 -5.00 -8.35
N LEU A 158 -2.51 -5.80 -8.00
CA LEU A 158 -3.42 -5.54 -6.90
C LEU A 158 -3.25 -6.58 -5.81
N ILE A 159 -2.80 -6.18 -4.62
CA ILE A 159 -2.46 -7.09 -3.53
C ILE A 159 -3.38 -6.86 -2.33
N ALA A 160 -4.00 -7.94 -1.81
CA ALA A 160 -4.79 -7.93 -0.58
C ALA A 160 -5.83 -6.78 -0.52
N SER A 161 -6.62 -6.61 -1.60
CA SER A 161 -7.61 -5.53 -1.73
C SER A 161 -8.96 -6.05 -2.24
N MET A 162 -9.97 -5.18 -2.27
CA MET A 162 -11.32 -5.51 -2.71
C MET A 162 -12.02 -4.35 -3.41
N ALA A 163 -12.99 -4.66 -4.29
CA ALA A 163 -13.76 -3.68 -5.06
C ALA A 163 -14.92 -3.04 -4.26
N ARG A 164 -15.33 -3.63 -3.17
CA ARG A 164 -16.44 -3.12 -2.36
C ARG A 164 -15.97 -2.29 -1.17
N THR A 165 -16.88 -1.50 -0.62
CA THR A 165 -16.68 -0.84 0.68
C THR A 165 -16.75 -1.88 1.80
N PRO A 166 -15.84 -1.88 2.79
CA PRO A 166 -15.91 -2.78 3.93
C PRO A 166 -17.24 -2.66 4.68
N ASP A 167 -17.75 -3.78 5.17
CA ASP A 167 -18.96 -3.86 6.00
C ASP A 167 -18.77 -4.84 7.18
N LEU A 168 -19.86 -5.16 7.90
CA LEU A 168 -19.81 -6.12 9.02
C LEU A 168 -19.39 -7.53 8.61
N GLN A 169 -19.64 -7.91 7.36
CA GLN A 169 -19.34 -9.26 6.86
C GLN A 169 -17.89 -9.36 6.38
N THR A 170 -17.38 -8.27 5.80
CA THR A 170 -16.06 -8.18 5.16
C THR A 170 -15.04 -7.39 5.97
N GLY A 171 -15.42 -6.85 7.13
CA GLY A 171 -14.51 -6.16 8.05
C GLY A 171 -13.69 -7.13 8.92
N PRO A 172 -12.77 -6.58 9.72
CA PRO A 172 -11.86 -7.34 10.56
C PRO A 172 -12.55 -8.33 11.47
N LYS A 173 -11.94 -9.51 11.67
CA LYS A 173 -12.47 -10.59 12.52
C LYS A 173 -11.47 -10.99 13.61
N GLY A 174 -11.92 -11.81 14.56
CA GLY A 174 -11.06 -12.44 15.56
C GLY A 174 -10.27 -11.46 16.43
N GLU A 175 -8.98 -11.72 16.58
CA GLU A 175 -8.05 -10.91 17.38
C GLU A 175 -7.81 -9.53 16.77
N LEU A 176 -7.81 -9.42 15.44
CA LEU A 176 -7.66 -8.16 14.74
C LEU A 176 -8.80 -7.19 15.09
N LYS A 177 -10.04 -7.69 15.08
CA LYS A 177 -11.20 -6.89 15.47
C LYS A 177 -11.06 -6.39 16.92
N LYS A 178 -10.71 -7.28 17.86
CA LYS A 178 -10.48 -6.89 19.26
C LYS A 178 -9.40 -5.83 19.39
N LEU A 179 -8.29 -5.99 18.66
CA LEU A 179 -7.20 -5.03 18.68
C LEU A 179 -7.60 -3.66 18.11
N ILE A 180 -8.43 -3.62 17.08
CA ILE A 180 -8.95 -2.37 16.47
C ILE A 180 -10.00 -1.72 17.38
N GLU A 181 -10.85 -2.48 18.05
CA GLU A 181 -11.90 -1.99 18.95
C GLU A 181 -11.42 -1.63 20.35
N ASP A 182 -10.21 -2.01 20.72
CA ASP A 182 -9.63 -1.68 22.02
C ASP A 182 -9.46 -0.17 22.16
N ARG A 183 -10.21 0.42 23.09
CA ARG A 183 -10.32 1.87 23.32
C ARG A 183 -9.25 2.45 24.22
N SER A 184 -8.33 1.64 24.72
CA SER A 184 -7.21 2.10 25.58
C SER A 184 -6.25 3.05 24.86
N PHE A 185 -6.53 3.37 23.57
CA PHE A 185 -5.69 4.12 22.62
C PHE A 185 -5.63 5.63 22.79
N ARG A 186 -6.37 6.22 23.69
CA ARG A 186 -6.55 7.68 23.64
C ARG A 186 -5.30 8.48 24.02
N GLU A 187 -4.42 7.89 24.83
CA GLU A 187 -3.16 8.51 25.27
C GLU A 187 -2.11 7.41 25.44
N GLN A 188 -1.55 6.91 24.35
CA GLN A 188 -0.54 5.86 24.41
C GLN A 188 0.86 6.47 24.48
N THR A 189 1.67 5.90 25.37
CA THR A 189 3.13 6.08 25.34
C THR A 189 3.72 5.52 24.04
N ILE A 190 4.94 5.93 23.71
CA ILE A 190 5.66 5.39 22.54
C ILE A 190 5.79 3.87 22.65
N ASP A 191 6.10 3.35 23.85
CA ASP A 191 6.24 1.90 24.06
C ASP A 191 4.94 1.15 23.80
N GLU A 192 3.80 1.65 24.27
CA GLU A 192 2.49 1.06 23.98
C GLU A 192 2.15 1.08 22.49
N ARG A 193 2.54 2.13 21.78
CA ARG A 193 2.38 2.22 20.31
C ARG A 193 3.25 1.18 19.60
N LEU A 194 4.50 0.98 20.03
CA LEU A 194 5.41 -0.01 19.47
C LEU A 194 4.89 -1.43 19.70
N GLU A 195 4.49 -1.76 20.92
CA GLU A 195 3.92 -3.08 21.25
C GLU A 195 2.64 -3.37 20.44
N ARG A 196 1.80 -2.36 20.28
CA ARG A 196 0.61 -2.50 19.44
C ARG A 196 0.95 -2.72 17.97
N SER A 197 1.89 -1.95 17.43
CA SER A 197 2.35 -2.10 16.05
C SER A 197 2.91 -3.50 15.82
N LEU A 198 3.70 -4.03 16.76
CA LEU A 198 4.21 -5.39 16.69
C LEU A 198 3.09 -6.44 16.73
N LYS A 199 2.11 -6.25 17.61
CA LYS A 199 0.94 -7.14 17.71
C LYS A 199 0.11 -7.12 16.41
N MET A 200 -0.10 -5.94 15.84
CA MET A 200 -0.78 -5.78 14.56
C MET A 200 -0.02 -6.50 13.44
N TYR A 201 1.29 -6.31 13.38
CA TYR A 201 2.15 -6.98 12.39
C TYR A 201 2.10 -8.51 12.51
N LYS A 202 2.14 -9.06 13.74
CA LYS A 202 2.02 -10.51 13.97
C LYS A 202 0.67 -11.10 13.54
N ILE A 203 -0.40 -10.32 13.63
CA ILE A 203 -1.74 -10.76 13.21
C ILE A 203 -1.88 -10.70 11.68
N LEU A 204 -1.30 -9.66 11.06
CA LEU A 204 -1.42 -9.42 9.62
C LEU A 204 -0.35 -10.12 8.79
N GLY A 205 0.77 -10.51 9.37
CA GLY A 205 1.85 -11.25 8.73
C GLY A 205 1.57 -12.74 8.58
N THR A 206 2.46 -13.45 7.92
CA THR A 206 2.38 -14.90 7.73
C THR A 206 2.41 -15.63 9.07
N PRO A 207 1.44 -16.51 9.36
CA PRO A 207 1.43 -17.28 10.61
C PRO A 207 2.70 -18.12 10.76
N GLY A 208 3.35 -18.01 11.92
CA GLY A 208 4.59 -18.75 12.22
C GLY A 208 5.87 -18.13 11.65
N ASN A 209 5.79 -17.03 10.93
CA ASN A 209 6.98 -16.29 10.51
C ASN A 209 7.69 -15.70 11.73
N GLU A 210 8.99 -15.97 11.85
CA GLU A 210 9.83 -15.40 12.90
C GLU A 210 10.13 -13.93 12.61
N ILE A 211 9.89 -13.07 13.60
CA ILE A 211 10.08 -11.62 13.50
C ILE A 211 11.23 -11.23 14.44
N ASN A 212 12.21 -10.49 13.92
CA ASN A 212 13.17 -9.80 14.78
C ASN A 212 12.46 -8.60 15.44
N GLU A 213 11.94 -8.81 16.64
CA GLU A 213 11.14 -7.81 17.36
C GLU A 213 11.92 -6.52 17.65
N GLU A 214 13.20 -6.60 17.95
CA GLU A 214 14.04 -5.43 18.22
C GLU A 214 14.23 -4.57 16.96
N GLU A 215 14.46 -5.22 15.84
CA GLU A 215 14.56 -4.54 14.54
C GLU A 215 13.23 -3.94 14.13
N PHE A 216 12.15 -4.70 14.28
CA PHE A 216 10.80 -4.20 14.02
C PHE A 216 10.48 -2.95 14.85
N LYS A 217 10.72 -2.98 16.16
CA LYS A 217 10.47 -1.85 17.07
C LYS A 217 11.33 -0.64 16.72
N ARG A 218 12.58 -0.84 16.35
CA ARG A 218 13.45 0.25 15.88
C ARG A 218 12.88 0.91 14.62
N ASN A 219 12.47 0.14 13.63
CA ASN A 219 11.89 0.66 12.39
C ASN A 219 10.52 1.33 12.63
N ALA A 220 9.69 0.73 13.50
CA ALA A 220 8.41 1.32 13.90
C ALA A 220 8.60 2.66 14.63
N LEU A 221 9.64 2.79 15.47
CA LEU A 221 9.96 4.06 16.14
C LEU A 221 10.37 5.14 15.13
N LEU A 222 11.21 4.81 14.15
CA LEU A 222 11.57 5.73 13.07
C LEU A 222 10.32 6.20 12.29
N ASN A 223 9.40 5.29 11.99
CA ASN A 223 8.14 5.62 11.32
C ASN A 223 7.24 6.52 12.17
N ILE A 224 7.19 6.30 13.49
CA ILE A 224 6.45 7.17 14.41
C ILE A 224 7.06 8.59 14.44
N GLN A 225 8.39 8.69 14.44
CA GLN A 225 9.11 9.97 14.45
C GLN A 225 9.01 10.70 13.12
N ARG A 226 8.91 9.96 12.01
CA ARG A 226 8.79 10.50 10.65
C ARG A 226 7.43 11.17 10.40
N SER A 227 6.36 10.76 11.08
CA SER A 227 5.02 11.31 10.88
C SER A 227 4.57 12.16 12.05
N SER A 228 4.18 13.41 11.79
CA SER A 228 3.57 14.31 12.78
C SER A 228 2.04 14.17 12.89
N ASN A 229 1.42 13.33 12.06
CA ASN A 229 -0.03 13.30 11.88
C ASN A 229 -0.70 12.12 12.60
N GLU A 230 -0.96 12.27 13.90
CA GLU A 230 -1.57 11.24 14.73
C GLU A 230 -3.01 10.84 14.32
N SER A 231 -3.73 11.71 13.64
CA SER A 231 -5.13 11.48 13.26
C SER A 231 -5.30 11.03 11.81
N GLY A 232 -4.22 10.96 11.02
CA GLY A 232 -4.24 10.61 9.60
C GLY A 232 -4.85 9.24 9.35
N PHE A 233 -4.42 8.22 10.10
CA PHE A 233 -5.01 6.89 10.03
C PHE A 233 -6.55 6.92 10.17
N THR A 234 -7.08 7.70 11.11
CA THR A 234 -8.53 7.77 11.33
C THR A 234 -9.23 8.49 10.17
N ARG A 235 -8.65 9.55 9.60
CA ARG A 235 -9.21 10.26 8.45
C ARG A 235 -9.20 9.39 7.20
N GLN A 236 -8.12 8.67 6.93
CA GLN A 236 -8.06 7.68 5.84
C GLN A 236 -9.11 6.57 6.02
N LEU A 237 -9.28 6.04 7.24
CA LEU A 237 -10.32 5.05 7.52
C LEU A 237 -11.74 5.61 7.24
N ILE A 238 -12.01 6.85 7.62
CA ILE A 238 -13.29 7.49 7.30
C ILE A 238 -13.45 7.69 5.78
N ALA A 239 -12.38 7.98 5.04
CA ALA A 239 -12.42 8.05 3.58
C ALA A 239 -12.82 6.70 2.96
N ILE A 240 -12.26 5.59 3.45
CA ILE A 240 -12.66 4.23 3.02
C ILE A 240 -14.14 3.97 3.31
N LEU A 241 -14.60 4.27 4.54
CA LEU A 241 -15.97 3.99 4.96
C LEU A 241 -17.00 4.92 4.30
N ALA A 242 -16.59 6.11 3.88
CA ALA A 242 -17.43 7.07 3.16
C ALA A 242 -17.49 6.80 1.65
N ASP A 243 -16.60 5.95 1.15
CA ASP A 243 -16.56 5.55 -0.24
C ASP A 243 -17.71 4.59 -0.59
N ARG A 244 -18.02 4.44 -1.85
CA ARG A 244 -19.01 3.49 -2.38
C ARG A 244 -18.33 2.28 -2.99
N ASP A 245 -19.09 1.24 -3.25
CA ASP A 245 -18.62 0.09 -4.01
C ASP A 245 -18.10 0.55 -5.40
N ARG A 246 -16.96 0.03 -5.79
CA ARG A 246 -16.24 0.39 -7.02
C ARG A 246 -16.44 -0.63 -8.14
N TYR A 247 -17.55 -1.35 -8.14
CA TYR A 247 -17.79 -2.45 -9.07
C TYR A 247 -17.77 -2.00 -10.53
N GLU A 248 -18.35 -0.85 -10.84
CA GLU A 248 -18.38 -0.36 -12.22
C GLU A 248 -17.01 0.13 -12.68
N GLU A 249 -16.26 0.81 -11.80
CA GLU A 249 -14.88 1.19 -12.06
C GLU A 249 -14.00 -0.05 -12.29
N VAL A 250 -14.10 -1.06 -11.44
CA VAL A 250 -13.30 -2.29 -11.55
C VAL A 250 -13.62 -3.06 -12.82
N LYS A 251 -14.89 -3.14 -13.23
CA LYS A 251 -15.30 -3.77 -14.50
C LYS A 251 -14.80 -3.00 -15.73
N SER A 252 -14.59 -1.69 -15.62
CA SER A 252 -14.10 -0.87 -16.71
C SER A 252 -12.58 -1.00 -16.91
N ILE A 253 -11.85 -1.59 -15.97
CA ILE A 253 -10.40 -1.78 -16.06
C ILE A 253 -10.08 -2.76 -17.21
N THR A 254 -9.36 -2.28 -18.20
CA THR A 254 -8.84 -3.06 -19.33
C THR A 254 -7.35 -3.32 -19.25
N THR A 255 -6.64 -2.58 -18.41
CA THR A 255 -5.21 -2.75 -18.12
C THR A 255 -4.94 -4.19 -17.66
N PRO A 256 -3.92 -4.88 -18.23
CA PRO A 256 -3.50 -6.20 -17.74
C PRO A 256 -3.31 -6.17 -16.23
N THR A 257 -3.98 -7.07 -15.50
CA THR A 257 -4.01 -7.01 -14.04
C THR A 257 -3.61 -8.35 -13.40
N LEU A 258 -2.71 -8.29 -12.41
CA LEU A 258 -2.40 -9.41 -11.53
C LEU A 258 -2.99 -9.15 -10.14
N VAL A 259 -3.94 -9.99 -9.71
CA VAL A 259 -4.51 -9.90 -8.36
C VAL A 259 -3.87 -10.97 -7.48
N ILE A 260 -3.21 -10.55 -6.42
CA ILE A 260 -2.57 -11.43 -5.42
C ILE A 260 -3.34 -11.34 -4.11
N HIS A 261 -3.74 -12.47 -3.53
CA HIS A 261 -4.48 -12.44 -2.28
C HIS A 261 -4.16 -13.64 -1.38
N GLY A 262 -3.99 -13.34 -0.09
CA GLY A 262 -3.74 -14.35 0.93
C GLY A 262 -4.98 -15.11 1.35
N ARG A 263 -4.89 -16.46 1.43
CA ARG A 263 -6.01 -17.28 1.92
C ARG A 263 -6.29 -17.08 3.40
N LEU A 264 -5.30 -16.63 4.15
CA LEU A 264 -5.39 -16.43 5.60
C LEU A 264 -5.65 -14.99 6.01
N ASP A 265 -6.00 -14.11 5.06
CA ASP A 265 -6.19 -12.69 5.31
C ASP A 265 -7.33 -12.43 6.32
N PRO A 266 -7.02 -11.92 7.54
CA PRO A 266 -8.02 -11.67 8.58
C PRO A 266 -8.70 -10.31 8.42
N LEU A 267 -8.18 -9.44 7.54
CA LEU A 267 -8.64 -8.08 7.33
C LEU A 267 -9.56 -7.97 6.11
N ILE A 268 -9.14 -8.51 4.97
CA ILE A 268 -9.91 -8.55 3.73
C ILE A 268 -10.13 -10.00 3.34
N PRO A 269 -11.39 -10.51 3.34
CA PRO A 269 -11.65 -11.90 3.02
C PRO A 269 -11.12 -12.30 1.64
N PHE A 270 -10.49 -13.46 1.55
CA PHE A 270 -9.94 -14.02 0.31
C PHE A 270 -10.94 -13.97 -0.87
N GLU A 271 -12.21 -14.28 -0.59
CA GLU A 271 -13.27 -14.27 -1.61
C GLU A 271 -13.51 -12.89 -2.23
N GLU A 272 -13.23 -11.80 -1.49
CA GLU A 272 -13.38 -10.45 -2.04
C GLU A 272 -12.26 -10.10 -3.03
N GLY A 273 -11.02 -10.57 -2.78
CA GLY A 273 -9.93 -10.46 -3.75
C GLY A 273 -10.22 -11.27 -5.02
N LYS A 274 -10.72 -12.51 -4.85
CA LYS A 274 -11.13 -13.34 -5.99
C LYS A 274 -12.24 -12.71 -6.80
N LYS A 275 -13.30 -12.19 -6.15
CA LYS A 275 -14.38 -11.46 -6.83
C LYS A 275 -13.88 -10.24 -7.58
N THR A 276 -12.91 -9.51 -7.01
CA THR A 276 -12.30 -8.35 -7.67
C THR A 276 -11.58 -8.80 -8.94
N ALA A 277 -10.81 -9.88 -8.88
CA ALA A 277 -10.17 -10.47 -10.06
C ALA A 277 -11.21 -10.89 -11.11
N ASP A 278 -12.26 -11.61 -10.71
CA ASP A 278 -13.30 -12.10 -11.62
C ASP A 278 -14.07 -10.97 -12.35
N MET A 279 -14.02 -9.72 -11.83
CA MET A 279 -14.63 -8.55 -12.46
C MET A 279 -13.76 -7.89 -13.53
N ILE A 280 -12.43 -8.05 -13.47
CA ILE A 280 -11.48 -7.43 -14.40
C ILE A 280 -11.25 -8.38 -15.58
N ALA A 281 -11.60 -7.95 -16.80
CA ALA A 281 -11.58 -8.81 -17.98
C ALA A 281 -10.21 -9.44 -18.28
N ASN A 282 -9.12 -8.70 -18.08
CA ASN A 282 -7.74 -9.12 -18.37
C ASN A 282 -6.95 -9.40 -17.08
N SER A 283 -7.58 -10.07 -16.11
CA SER A 283 -6.91 -10.38 -14.85
C SER A 283 -6.37 -11.80 -14.78
N LYS A 284 -5.22 -11.93 -14.11
CA LYS A 284 -4.70 -13.20 -13.55
C LYS A 284 -4.90 -13.17 -12.04
N PHE A 285 -5.36 -14.26 -11.43
CA PHE A 285 -5.52 -14.37 -9.98
C PHE A 285 -4.47 -15.31 -9.39
N LEU A 286 -3.67 -14.82 -8.44
CA LEU A 286 -2.65 -15.57 -7.73
C LEU A 286 -3.06 -15.73 -6.25
N PRO A 287 -3.67 -16.87 -5.86
CA PRO A 287 -3.89 -17.17 -4.46
C PRO A 287 -2.59 -17.57 -3.77
N VAL A 288 -2.33 -17.05 -2.58
CA VAL A 288 -1.15 -17.41 -1.77
C VAL A 288 -1.60 -18.08 -0.48
N ASP A 289 -1.34 -19.37 -0.35
CA ASP A 289 -1.91 -20.20 0.71
C ASP A 289 -1.45 -19.83 2.13
N ILE A 290 -0.20 -19.38 2.27
CA ILE A 290 0.38 -18.99 3.57
C ILE A 290 0.20 -17.53 3.91
N MET A 291 -0.15 -16.70 2.94
CA MET A 291 -0.25 -15.25 3.11
C MET A 291 -1.48 -14.88 3.94
N SER A 292 -1.23 -14.08 4.97
CA SER A 292 -2.25 -13.30 5.65
C SER A 292 -2.52 -12.01 4.84
N HIS A 293 -2.19 -10.86 5.38
CA HIS A 293 -2.45 -9.56 4.72
C HIS A 293 -1.17 -8.90 4.17
N LEU A 294 -0.02 -9.12 4.81
CA LEU A 294 1.23 -8.43 4.49
C LEU A 294 2.10 -9.21 3.49
N ILE A 295 2.95 -8.47 2.78
CA ILE A 295 4.05 -9.03 1.98
C ILE A 295 5.26 -9.11 2.91
N ASP A 296 5.39 -10.20 3.64
CA ASP A 296 6.60 -10.51 4.39
C ASP A 296 7.49 -11.46 3.59
N LYS A 297 8.68 -11.76 4.11
CA LYS A 297 9.69 -12.54 3.38
C LYS A 297 9.16 -13.87 2.82
N PRO A 298 8.45 -14.74 3.58
CA PRO A 298 7.89 -15.97 3.04
C PRO A 298 6.90 -15.78 1.90
N VAL A 299 6.12 -14.69 1.94
CA VAL A 299 5.19 -14.33 0.87
C VAL A 299 5.95 -13.84 -0.36
N LEU A 300 6.96 -12.99 -0.16
CA LEU A 300 7.77 -12.46 -1.26
C LEU A 300 8.47 -13.58 -2.03
N GLU A 301 9.06 -14.57 -1.34
CA GLU A 301 9.69 -15.74 -1.95
C GLU A 301 8.74 -16.56 -2.85
N ILE A 302 7.42 -16.53 -2.58
CA ILE A 302 6.41 -17.20 -3.40
C ILE A 302 5.99 -16.36 -4.60
N ILE A 303 5.85 -15.02 -4.41
CA ILE A 303 5.28 -14.16 -5.43
C ILE A 303 6.33 -13.54 -6.36
N GLU A 304 7.63 -13.59 -6.04
CA GLU A 304 8.70 -12.92 -6.80
C GLU A 304 8.70 -13.31 -8.28
N GLU A 305 8.72 -14.61 -8.59
CA GLU A 305 8.73 -15.09 -9.98
C GLU A 305 7.46 -14.72 -10.75
N PRO A 306 6.23 -15.01 -10.26
CA PRO A 306 5.01 -14.63 -10.97
C PRO A 306 4.81 -13.12 -11.06
N LEU A 307 5.27 -12.33 -10.08
CA LEU A 307 5.20 -10.86 -10.11
C LEU A 307 6.11 -10.30 -11.20
N VAL A 308 7.39 -10.68 -11.20
CA VAL A 308 8.38 -10.19 -12.18
C VAL A 308 8.00 -10.65 -13.59
N THR A 309 7.62 -11.91 -13.75
CA THR A 309 7.16 -12.45 -15.05
C THR A 309 5.99 -11.64 -15.59
N PHE A 310 4.98 -11.37 -14.74
CA PHE A 310 3.82 -10.58 -15.16
C PHE A 310 4.19 -9.15 -15.57
N LEU A 311 5.07 -8.48 -14.82
CA LEU A 311 5.51 -7.12 -15.13
C LEU A 311 6.29 -7.08 -16.46
N VAL A 312 7.22 -8.03 -16.68
CA VAL A 312 8.03 -8.12 -17.90
C VAL A 312 7.18 -8.47 -19.14
N GLU A 313 6.17 -9.34 -19.00
CA GLU A 313 5.24 -9.69 -20.10
C GLU A 313 4.37 -8.50 -20.56
N ASN A 314 4.23 -7.47 -19.73
CA ASN A 314 3.39 -6.30 -20.00
C ASN A 314 4.17 -4.98 -20.07
N ASN A 315 5.48 -5.08 -20.33
CA ASN A 315 6.37 -3.94 -20.49
C ASN A 315 6.35 -3.36 -21.93
#